data_74d336e55cf0e7b015f5cc2ee2405935
#
_entry.id   74d336e55cf0e7b015f5cc2ee2405935
#
_cell.length_a   1.000
_cell.length_b   1.000
_cell.length_c   1.000
_cell.angle_alpha   90.00
_cell.angle_beta   90.00
_cell.angle_gamma   90.00
#
_symmetry.space_group_name_H-M   'P 1'
#
loop_
_entity.id
_entity.type
_entity.pdbx_description
1 polymer ?
#
loop_
_entity_poly.entity_id
_entity_poly.type
_entity_poly.pdbx_seq_one_letter_code
_entity_poly.pdbx_strand_id
1 'polypeptide(L)' 'MESKQNRQIGDKIKVFRVKQGLTQDALARKCDIPYTTLTKIESNVITKPSIQTVTKIAEGLGISIDNLIK' A
#
# COMPACT_ATOMS: atom_id res chain seq x y z
N MET A 1 15.48 -13.74 -11.83
CA MET A 1 14.94 -13.67 -11.77
C MET A 1 13.76 -13.71 -11.31
N GLU A 2 13.32 -13.94 -10.93
CA GLU A 2 12.12 -14.15 -10.59
C GLU A 2 11.63 -13.48 -9.43
N SER A 3 12.36 -13.04 -8.58
CA SER A 3 11.88 -12.46 -7.36
C SER A 3 11.02 -11.25 -7.61
N LYS A 4 11.29 -10.52 -8.66
CA LYS A 4 10.50 -9.36 -8.90
C LYS A 4 9.12 -9.72 -9.33
N GLN A 5 8.91 -10.92 -9.77
CA GLN A 5 7.59 -11.31 -10.16
C GLN A 5 6.68 -11.53 -8.99
N ASN A 6 7.25 -11.67 -7.81
CA ASN A 6 6.47 -11.94 -6.61
C ASN A 6 6.24 -10.72 -5.77
N ARG A 7 6.42 -9.54 -6.36
CA ARG A 7 6.24 -8.33 -5.61
C ARG A 7 4.79 -8.20 -5.16
N GLN A 8 4.61 -8.10 -3.87
CA GLN A 8 3.29 -7.98 -3.28
C GLN A 8 2.79 -6.55 -3.35
N ILE A 9 1.47 -6.39 -3.20
CA ILE A 9 0.89 -5.06 -3.17
C ILE A 9 1.47 -4.24 -2.03
N GLY A 10 1.78 -4.88 -0.89
CA GLY A 10 2.38 -4.17 0.24
C GLY A 10 3.72 -3.56 -0.10
N ASP A 11 4.52 -4.26 -0.91
CA ASP A 11 5.82 -3.74 -1.33
C ASP A 11 5.66 -2.50 -2.19
N LYS A 12 4.67 -2.53 -3.08
CA LYS A 12 4.42 -1.39 -3.95
C LYS A 12 3.93 -0.18 -3.16
N ILE A 13 3.04 -0.41 -2.21
CA ILE A 13 2.56 0.66 -1.34
C ILE A 13 3.74 1.31 -0.61
N LYS A 14 4.63 0.48 -0.10
CA LYS A 14 5.78 0.99 0.63
C LYS A 14 6.68 1.85 -0.26
N VAL A 15 6.89 1.41 -1.49
CA VAL A 15 7.72 2.16 -2.43
C VAL A 15 7.13 3.56 -2.67
N PHE A 16 5.83 3.63 -2.97
CA PHE A 16 5.19 4.91 -3.20
C PHE A 16 5.19 5.78 -1.94
N ARG A 17 4.94 5.15 -0.79
CA ARG A 17 4.94 5.88 0.47
C ARG A 17 6.29 6.52 0.75
N VAL A 18 7.35 5.75 0.59
CA VAL A 18 8.70 6.24 0.87
C VAL A 18 9.08 7.34 -0.12
N LYS A 19 8.70 7.16 -1.38
CA LYS A 19 8.97 8.19 -2.38
C LYS A 19 8.33 9.53 -2.02
N GLN A 20 7.17 9.48 -1.37
CA GLN A 20 6.47 10.70 -0.98
C GLN A 20 6.90 11.22 0.39
N GLY A 21 7.85 10.53 1.03
CA GLY A 21 8.35 10.98 2.32
C GLY A 21 7.35 10.79 3.46
N LEU A 22 6.44 9.84 3.32
CA LEU A 22 5.40 9.63 4.33
C LEU A 22 5.79 8.51 5.28
N THR A 23 5.45 8.69 6.57
CA THR A 23 5.52 7.58 7.51
C THR A 23 4.29 6.71 7.33
N GLN A 24 4.33 5.50 7.90
CA GLN A 24 3.17 4.63 7.86
C GLN A 24 1.96 5.27 8.53
N ASP A 25 2.18 5.93 9.66
CA ASP A 25 1.10 6.60 10.36
C ASP A 25 0.50 7.71 9.50
N ALA A 26 1.35 8.51 8.87
CA ALA A 26 0.87 9.60 8.03
C ALA A 26 0.06 9.06 6.85
N LEU A 27 0.54 7.98 6.23
CA LEU A 27 -0.19 7.42 5.11
C LEU A 27 -1.53 6.83 5.55
N ALA A 28 -1.54 6.12 6.67
CA ALA A 28 -2.79 5.53 7.17
C ALA A 28 -3.84 6.60 7.39
N ARG A 29 -3.44 7.73 7.97
CA ARG A 29 -4.36 8.84 8.17
C ARG A 29 -4.84 9.41 6.86
N LYS A 30 -3.93 9.57 5.91
CA LYS A 30 -4.26 10.12 4.62
C LYS A 30 -5.22 9.24 3.86
N CYS A 31 -5.10 7.93 4.03
CA CYS A 31 -5.96 6.96 3.36
C CYS A 31 -7.22 6.64 4.14
N ASP A 32 -7.32 7.15 5.38
CA ASP A 32 -8.46 6.88 6.24
C ASP A 32 -8.62 5.39 6.51
N ILE A 33 -7.51 4.74 6.85
CA ILE A 33 -7.51 3.33 7.25
C ILE A 33 -6.74 3.20 8.56
N PRO A 34 -7.01 2.14 9.33
CA PRO A 34 -6.28 1.94 10.58
C PRO A 34 -4.79 1.73 10.32
N TYR A 35 -3.98 2.30 11.21
CA TYR A 35 -2.53 2.13 11.13
C TYR A 35 -2.13 0.66 11.12
N THR A 36 -2.76 -0.14 11.98
CA THR A 36 -2.44 -1.56 12.06
C THR A 36 -2.74 -2.29 10.75
N THR A 37 -3.80 -1.89 10.07
CA THR A 37 -4.13 -2.48 8.79
C THR A 37 -3.04 -2.17 7.77
N LEU A 38 -2.61 -0.93 7.71
CA LEU A 38 -1.56 -0.56 6.76
C LEU A 38 -0.26 -1.29 7.04
N THR A 39 0.14 -1.38 8.31
CA THR A 39 1.37 -2.06 8.66
C THR A 39 1.32 -3.54 8.28
N LYS A 40 0.17 -4.17 8.44
CA LYS A 40 0.02 -5.58 8.08
C LYS A 40 0.07 -5.78 6.57
N ILE A 41 -0.44 -4.83 5.82
CA ILE A 41 -0.36 -4.90 4.37
C ILE A 41 1.08 -4.70 3.91
N GLU A 42 1.78 -3.71 4.44
CA GLU A 42 3.16 -3.44 4.03
C GLU A 42 4.12 -4.54 4.44
N SER A 43 3.81 -5.26 5.50
CA SER A 43 4.66 -6.36 5.95
C SER A 43 4.27 -7.69 5.31
N ASN A 44 3.29 -7.67 4.42
CA ASN A 44 2.82 -8.86 3.69
C ASN A 44 2.15 -9.89 4.58
N VAL A 45 1.64 -9.45 5.74
CA VAL A 45 0.76 -10.27 6.56
C VAL A 45 -0.61 -10.34 5.91
N ILE A 46 -1.10 -9.18 5.45
CA ILE A 46 -2.32 -9.14 4.64
C ILE A 46 -1.87 -9.00 3.19
N THR A 47 -2.04 -10.05 2.39
CA THR A 47 -1.57 -10.06 1.02
C THR A 47 -2.67 -9.75 0.02
N LYS A 48 -3.94 -9.85 0.45
CA LYS A 48 -5.07 -9.57 -0.42
C LYS A 48 -6.05 -8.65 0.28
N PRO A 49 -5.70 -7.37 0.41
CA PRO A 49 -6.61 -6.41 1.04
C PRO A 49 -7.87 -6.24 0.18
N SER A 50 -8.95 -5.81 0.80
CA SER A 50 -10.20 -5.60 0.08
C SER A 50 -10.03 -4.50 -0.95
N ILE A 51 -10.91 -4.50 -1.96
CA ILE A 51 -10.85 -3.48 -2.99
C ILE A 51 -11.10 -2.09 -2.39
N GLN A 52 -11.93 -2.00 -1.36
CA GLN A 52 -12.17 -0.73 -0.70
C GLN A 52 -10.89 -0.19 -0.07
N THR A 53 -10.14 -1.07 0.59
CA THR A 53 -8.89 -0.67 1.22
C THR A 53 -7.88 -0.24 0.16
N VAL A 54 -7.77 -1.00 -0.91
CA VAL A 54 -6.85 -0.67 -1.99
C VAL A 54 -7.21 0.68 -2.61
N THR A 55 -8.49 0.92 -2.83
CA THR A 55 -8.95 2.19 -3.38
C THR A 55 -8.57 3.35 -2.48
N LYS A 56 -8.78 3.20 -1.17
CA LYS A 56 -8.43 4.25 -0.23
C LYS A 56 -6.94 4.54 -0.24
N ILE A 57 -6.13 3.50 -0.31
CA ILE A 57 -4.68 3.67 -0.33
C ILE A 57 -4.25 4.37 -1.62
N ALA A 58 -4.79 3.96 -2.75
CA ALA A 58 -4.46 4.59 -4.02
C ALA A 58 -4.83 6.07 -4.01
N GLU A 59 -6.00 6.40 -3.47
CA GLU A 59 -6.42 7.78 -3.37
C GLU A 59 -5.51 8.58 -2.45
N GLY A 60 -5.14 8.00 -1.32
CA GLY A 60 -4.24 8.67 -0.39
C GLY A 60 -2.86 8.91 -0.97
N LEU A 61 -2.40 8.01 -1.81
CA LEU A 61 -1.11 8.17 -2.48
C LEU A 61 -1.21 9.02 -3.74
N GLY A 62 -2.42 9.30 -4.21
CA GLY A 62 -2.60 10.07 -5.43
C GLY A 62 -2.22 9.32 -6.69
N ILE A 63 -2.39 8.01 -6.69
CA ILE A 63 -2.04 7.16 -7.82
C ILE A 63 -3.26 6.33 -8.21
N SER A 64 -3.19 5.70 -9.36
CA SER A 64 -4.27 4.83 -9.80
C SER A 64 -4.13 3.47 -9.13
N ILE A 65 -5.25 2.75 -9.04
CA ILE A 65 -5.23 1.40 -8.48
C ILE A 65 -4.31 0.50 -9.27
N ASP A 66 -4.23 0.69 -10.59
CA ASP A 66 -3.37 -0.11 -11.44
C ASP A 66 -1.92 -0.07 -10.97
N ASN A 67 -1.48 1.05 -10.43
CA ASN A 67 -0.11 1.15 -9.94
C ASN A 67 0.15 0.23 -8.76
N LEU A 68 -0.89 -0.17 -8.07
CA LEU A 68 -0.73 -1.06 -6.91
C LEU A 68 -0.93 -2.52 -7.25
N ILE A 69 -1.79 -2.82 -8.21
CA ILE A 69 -2.15 -4.21 -8.47
C ILE A 69 -1.44 -4.81 -9.67
N LYS A 70 -0.74 -4.00 -10.43
CA LYS A 70 0.08 -4.49 -11.53
C LYS A 70 1.56 -4.39 -11.18
#